data_bc82f4d7802afb0d0c2029f6c0a22a84
#
_entry.id   bc82f4d7802afb0d0c2029f6c0a22a84
#
_cell.length_a   1.000
_cell.length_b   1.000
_cell.length_c   1.000
_cell.angle_alpha   90.00
_cell.angle_beta   90.00
_cell.angle_gamma   90.00
#
_symmetry.space_group_name_H-M   'P 1'
#
loop_
_entity.id
_entity.type
_entity.pdbx_description
1 polymer ?
#
loop_
_entity_poly.entity_id
_entity_poly.type
_entity_poly.pdbx_seq_one_letter_code
_entity_poly.pdbx_strand_id
1 'polypeptide(L)'
;MKTHKDRNLLPDLIIKNIGQLVTVAGSSLTPKTYSEMDELGTIKNGAVAIKDENIIDVGQSNKLENKYKYNNIKIIDACEKVVMPGFVDCHTHAVFGGDRAGEFIQRIQGITYWEILKKGGGILSTVKNTRKLKLSELIKTSSMHLDSMLLHGTTTVEIKSGYGLNKKDELKILKAIQNLKIIHHIEIIPTFLGAHTVPLEYKKNPEAYAKIVCDMLSEVKPYATFCDVFCDKGGFSPKQ
;
A
#
# COMPACT_ATOMS: atom_id res chain seq x y z
N MET A 1 -28.35 -15.16 -8.59
CA MET A 1 -29.67 -14.50 -8.78
C MET A 1 -29.43 -13.01 -8.88
N LYS A 2 -29.58 -12.41 -10.08
CA LYS A 2 -29.49 -10.95 -10.26
C LYS A 2 -30.77 -10.34 -9.70
N THR A 3 -30.66 -9.56 -8.65
CA THR A 3 -31.81 -8.85 -8.07
C THR A 3 -32.32 -7.76 -9.04
N HIS A 4 -33.63 -7.59 -9.12
CA HIS A 4 -34.33 -6.68 -10.04
C HIS A 4 -34.04 -5.16 -9.84
N LYS A 5 -33.10 -4.80 -8.96
CA LYS A 5 -32.75 -3.39 -8.63
C LYS A 5 -31.75 -2.72 -9.57
N ASP A 6 -31.02 -3.47 -10.41
CA ASP A 6 -29.88 -2.95 -11.18
C ASP A 6 -30.21 -2.41 -12.56
N ARG A 7 -31.50 -2.34 -12.95
CA ARG A 7 -31.89 -2.04 -14.34
C ARG A 7 -31.88 -0.57 -14.76
N ASN A 8 -31.65 0.40 -13.84
CA ASN A 8 -31.75 1.84 -14.15
C ASN A 8 -30.62 2.72 -13.59
N LEU A 9 -29.50 2.16 -13.19
CA LEU A 9 -28.35 3.01 -12.80
C LEU A 9 -27.65 3.51 -14.08
N LEU A 10 -27.87 4.80 -14.43
CA LEU A 10 -27.09 5.46 -15.45
C LEU A 10 -25.70 5.78 -14.92
N PRO A 11 -24.62 5.45 -15.64
CA PRO A 11 -23.26 5.81 -15.26
C PRO A 11 -23.07 7.34 -15.30
N ASP A 12 -22.19 7.86 -14.49
CA ASP A 12 -21.73 9.25 -14.56
C ASP A 12 -20.38 9.37 -15.29
N LEU A 13 -19.65 8.26 -15.42
CA LEU A 13 -18.40 8.17 -16.15
C LEU A 13 -18.34 6.88 -16.98
N ILE A 14 -17.86 6.98 -18.21
CA ILE A 14 -17.51 5.82 -19.04
C ILE A 14 -16.08 5.98 -19.56
N ILE A 15 -15.27 4.93 -19.40
CA ILE A 15 -13.97 4.79 -20.06
C ILE A 15 -14.20 3.89 -21.26
N LYS A 16 -13.92 4.38 -22.48
CA LYS A 16 -14.16 3.64 -23.75
C LYS A 16 -12.88 3.49 -24.57
N ASN A 17 -13.00 2.77 -25.69
CA ASN A 17 -11.89 2.51 -26.64
C ASN A 17 -10.65 1.94 -25.91
N ILE A 18 -10.89 1.00 -25.00
CA ILE A 18 -9.84 0.31 -24.27
C ILE A 18 -9.34 -0.83 -25.12
N GLY A 19 -8.08 -0.77 -25.57
CA GLY A 19 -7.49 -1.83 -26.42
C GLY A 19 -7.52 -3.19 -25.73
N GLN A 20 -7.10 -3.22 -24.46
CA GLN A 20 -7.18 -4.40 -23.60
C GLN A 20 -7.69 -3.99 -22.20
N LEU A 21 -8.92 -4.38 -21.89
CA LEU A 21 -9.46 -4.23 -20.54
C LEU A 21 -9.18 -5.52 -19.76
N VAL A 22 -8.25 -5.45 -18.82
CA VAL A 22 -7.92 -6.55 -17.90
C VAL A 22 -8.87 -6.48 -16.72
N THR A 23 -9.75 -7.47 -16.55
CA THR A 23 -10.75 -7.44 -15.46
C THR A 23 -10.35 -8.23 -14.24
N VAL A 24 -9.43 -9.17 -14.37
CA VAL A 24 -9.07 -10.17 -13.35
C VAL A 24 -10.31 -10.92 -12.81
N ALA A 25 -11.38 -10.98 -13.59
CA ALA A 25 -12.65 -11.59 -13.19
C ALA A 25 -12.48 -13.07 -12.82
N GLY A 26 -13.33 -13.55 -11.90
CA GLY A 26 -13.31 -14.93 -11.42
C GLY A 26 -12.62 -15.15 -10.06
N SER A 27 -12.05 -14.12 -9.44
CA SER A 27 -11.31 -14.21 -8.16
C SER A 27 -11.99 -13.46 -7.00
N SER A 28 -13.32 -13.44 -6.97
CA SER A 28 -14.04 -12.58 -6.02
C SER A 28 -14.01 -13.04 -4.55
N LEU A 29 -13.78 -14.33 -4.28
CA LEU A 29 -13.84 -14.90 -2.92
C LEU A 29 -12.53 -15.54 -2.48
N THR A 30 -11.72 -16.01 -3.41
CA THR A 30 -10.44 -16.66 -3.13
C THR A 30 -9.37 -16.12 -4.10
N PRO A 31 -8.11 -16.00 -3.67
CA PRO A 31 -7.04 -15.62 -4.57
C PRO A 31 -6.86 -16.68 -5.68
N LYS A 32 -6.53 -16.23 -6.88
CA LYS A 32 -6.13 -17.12 -7.97
C LYS A 32 -4.80 -17.78 -7.63
N THR A 33 -4.67 -19.07 -7.93
CA THR A 33 -3.48 -19.86 -7.64
C THR A 33 -3.01 -20.63 -8.87
N TYR A 34 -1.72 -20.91 -8.98
CA TYR A 34 -1.12 -21.68 -10.07
C TYR A 34 -1.56 -21.19 -11.46
N SER A 35 -2.09 -22.09 -12.31
CA SER A 35 -2.53 -21.79 -13.68
C SER A 35 -3.67 -20.76 -13.77
N GLU A 36 -4.47 -20.61 -12.72
CA GLU A 36 -5.52 -19.58 -12.68
C GLU A 36 -4.94 -18.16 -12.70
N MET A 37 -3.68 -17.98 -12.29
CA MET A 37 -3.02 -16.66 -12.29
C MET A 37 -2.82 -16.10 -13.71
N ASP A 38 -2.80 -16.95 -14.74
CA ASP A 38 -2.69 -16.55 -16.13
C ASP A 38 -4.03 -16.08 -16.71
N GLU A 39 -5.15 -16.35 -16.00
CA GLU A 39 -6.48 -15.96 -16.43
C GLU A 39 -6.79 -14.51 -16.08
N LEU A 40 -6.42 -13.60 -16.95
CA LEU A 40 -6.60 -12.15 -16.74
C LEU A 40 -8.01 -11.64 -17.02
N GLY A 41 -8.88 -12.43 -17.65
CA GLY A 41 -10.24 -12.00 -18.01
C GLY A 41 -10.23 -10.80 -18.97
N THR A 42 -9.36 -10.80 -19.99
CA THR A 42 -9.14 -9.66 -20.89
C THR A 42 -10.28 -9.50 -21.90
N ILE A 43 -10.82 -8.28 -22.01
CA ILE A 43 -11.81 -7.88 -23.00
C ILE A 43 -11.12 -6.94 -23.99
N LYS A 44 -11.08 -7.31 -25.28
CA LYS A 44 -10.60 -6.44 -26.37
C LYS A 44 -11.67 -5.41 -26.73
N ASN A 45 -11.23 -4.20 -27.14
CA ASN A 45 -12.12 -3.06 -27.41
C ASN A 45 -13.12 -2.83 -26.27
N GLY A 46 -12.59 -2.81 -25.05
CA GLY A 46 -13.36 -2.77 -23.84
C GLY A 46 -13.91 -1.39 -23.49
N ALA A 47 -14.88 -1.38 -22.59
CA ALA A 47 -15.32 -0.17 -21.86
C ALA A 47 -15.72 -0.53 -20.43
N VAL A 48 -15.63 0.49 -19.56
CA VAL A 48 -16.03 0.42 -18.15
C VAL A 48 -17.03 1.53 -17.89
N ALA A 49 -18.18 1.18 -17.31
CA ALA A 49 -19.18 2.13 -16.84
C ALA A 49 -19.11 2.27 -15.31
N ILE A 50 -19.03 3.50 -14.83
CA ILE A 50 -18.83 3.84 -13.42
C ILE A 50 -19.96 4.73 -12.95
N LYS A 51 -20.44 4.50 -11.73
CA LYS A 51 -21.42 5.30 -11.02
C LYS A 51 -21.01 5.44 -9.57
N ASP A 52 -20.92 6.70 -9.08
CA ASP A 52 -20.59 6.99 -7.68
C ASP A 52 -19.38 6.18 -7.19
N GLU A 53 -18.24 6.22 -7.94
CA GLU A 53 -16.98 5.50 -7.68
C GLU A 53 -17.05 3.96 -7.81
N ASN A 54 -18.21 3.40 -8.18
CA ASN A 54 -18.37 1.96 -8.35
C ASN A 54 -18.43 1.56 -9.83
N ILE A 55 -17.76 0.47 -10.20
CA ILE A 55 -17.91 -0.14 -11.51
C ILE A 55 -19.27 -0.83 -11.55
N ILE A 56 -20.17 -0.34 -12.43
CA ILE A 56 -21.52 -0.90 -12.58
C ILE A 56 -21.67 -1.80 -13.80
N ASP A 57 -20.79 -1.67 -14.79
CA ASP A 57 -20.80 -2.51 -15.97
C ASP A 57 -19.41 -2.54 -16.63
N VAL A 58 -19.10 -3.67 -17.27
CA VAL A 58 -17.89 -3.86 -18.08
C VAL A 58 -18.25 -4.68 -19.33
N GLY A 59 -17.63 -4.38 -20.46
CA GLY A 59 -17.89 -5.12 -21.69
C GLY A 59 -17.20 -4.51 -22.90
N GLN A 60 -17.63 -4.89 -24.10
CA GLN A 60 -17.15 -4.28 -25.32
C GLN A 60 -17.71 -2.86 -25.47
N SER A 61 -16.90 -1.92 -25.98
CA SER A 61 -17.26 -0.51 -26.14
C SER A 61 -18.58 -0.31 -26.88
N ASN A 62 -18.78 -0.98 -27.99
CA ASN A 62 -20.01 -0.88 -28.78
C ASN A 62 -21.28 -1.37 -28.03
N LYS A 63 -21.12 -2.38 -27.18
CA LYS A 63 -22.25 -2.89 -26.36
C LYS A 63 -22.65 -1.89 -25.27
N LEU A 64 -21.67 -1.27 -24.59
CA LEU A 64 -21.95 -0.27 -23.57
C LEU A 64 -22.49 1.02 -24.21
N GLU A 65 -21.98 1.43 -25.36
CA GLU A 65 -22.46 2.57 -26.12
C GLU A 65 -23.96 2.41 -26.52
N ASN A 66 -24.33 1.27 -27.03
CA ASN A 66 -25.72 0.95 -27.35
C ASN A 66 -26.63 0.92 -26.13
N LYS A 67 -26.11 0.44 -24.97
CA LYS A 67 -26.86 0.32 -23.73
C LYS A 67 -27.12 1.69 -23.09
N TYR A 68 -26.10 2.54 -23.00
CA TYR A 68 -26.13 3.81 -22.25
C TYR A 68 -26.30 5.04 -23.14
N LYS A 69 -26.15 4.90 -24.47
CA LYS A 69 -26.24 5.96 -25.50
C LYS A 69 -25.32 7.17 -25.25
N TYR A 70 -24.45 7.11 -24.27
CA TYR A 70 -23.45 8.10 -23.84
C TYR A 70 -23.91 9.56 -23.76
N ASN A 71 -25.23 9.77 -23.63
CA ASN A 71 -25.81 11.12 -23.51
C ASN A 71 -25.63 11.65 -22.09
N ASN A 72 -25.05 12.84 -21.95
CA ASN A 72 -24.81 13.52 -20.66
C ASN A 72 -23.94 12.71 -19.66
N ILE A 73 -23.07 11.82 -20.17
CA ILE A 73 -22.15 11.01 -19.38
C ILE A 73 -20.74 11.53 -19.64
N LYS A 74 -19.91 11.67 -18.61
CA LYS A 74 -18.49 12.00 -18.78
C LYS A 74 -17.80 10.85 -19.49
N ILE A 75 -17.02 11.15 -20.55
CA ILE A 75 -16.32 10.15 -21.33
C ILE A 75 -14.80 10.33 -21.19
N ILE A 76 -14.11 9.25 -20.93
CA ILE A 76 -12.65 9.16 -21.08
C ILE A 76 -12.38 8.18 -22.23
N ASP A 77 -11.67 8.67 -23.25
CA ASP A 77 -11.18 7.83 -24.33
C ASP A 77 -9.83 7.25 -23.94
N ALA A 78 -9.74 5.93 -23.84
CA ALA A 78 -8.49 5.25 -23.49
C ALA A 78 -7.51 5.16 -24.67
N CYS A 79 -7.91 5.58 -25.88
CA CYS A 79 -7.02 5.61 -27.06
C CYS A 79 -6.29 4.27 -27.27
N GLU A 80 -7.01 3.16 -27.21
CA GLU A 80 -6.49 1.78 -27.37
C GLU A 80 -5.46 1.33 -26.32
N LYS A 81 -5.31 2.10 -25.22
CA LYS A 81 -4.41 1.72 -24.14
C LYS A 81 -4.94 0.52 -23.34
N VAL A 82 -4.07 -0.08 -22.55
CA VAL A 82 -4.45 -1.07 -21.54
C VAL A 82 -5.09 -0.37 -20.35
N VAL A 83 -6.22 -0.88 -19.88
CA VAL A 83 -6.86 -0.48 -18.63
C VAL A 83 -6.97 -1.72 -17.75
N MET A 84 -6.55 -1.60 -16.51
CA MET A 84 -6.47 -2.70 -15.54
C MET A 84 -6.74 -2.16 -14.12
N PRO A 85 -7.06 -3.04 -13.15
CA PRO A 85 -7.09 -2.65 -11.75
C PRO A 85 -5.79 -2.00 -11.32
N GLY A 86 -5.84 -1.00 -10.44
CA GLY A 86 -4.64 -0.41 -9.86
C GLY A 86 -3.84 -1.43 -9.06
N PHE A 87 -2.53 -1.23 -8.98
CA PHE A 87 -1.66 -2.11 -8.20
C PHE A 87 -1.95 -2.02 -6.71
N VAL A 88 -1.86 -3.18 -6.04
CA VAL A 88 -1.90 -3.28 -4.58
C VAL A 88 -0.49 -3.60 -4.11
N ASP A 89 0.13 -2.66 -3.38
CA ASP A 89 1.43 -2.88 -2.74
C ASP A 89 1.21 -3.32 -1.28
N CYS A 90 1.37 -4.59 -1.03
CA CYS A 90 1.04 -5.21 0.25
C CYS A 90 2.20 -5.21 1.27
N HIS A 91 3.30 -4.50 1.02
CA HIS A 91 4.40 -4.43 1.98
C HIS A 91 5.26 -3.19 1.78
N THR A 92 4.93 -2.11 2.47
CA THR A 92 5.72 -0.89 2.44
C THR A 92 5.98 -0.31 3.82
N HIS A 93 6.99 0.56 3.89
CA HIS A 93 7.26 1.46 5.00
C HIS A 93 7.30 2.89 4.46
N ALA A 94 6.19 3.37 3.86
CA ALA A 94 6.14 4.68 3.21
C ALA A 94 6.32 5.86 4.18
N VAL A 95 6.11 5.64 5.49
CA VAL A 95 6.26 6.67 6.54
C VAL A 95 7.57 6.49 7.28
N PHE A 96 8.58 7.25 6.86
CA PHE A 96 9.91 7.25 7.49
C PHE A 96 10.61 8.61 7.33
N GLY A 97 11.72 8.80 8.02
CA GLY A 97 12.57 9.97 7.95
C GLY A 97 13.97 9.67 7.41
N GLY A 98 14.53 10.63 6.68
CA GLY A 98 15.84 10.52 6.07
C GLY A 98 15.86 9.66 4.82
N ASP A 99 17.06 9.40 4.32
CA ASP A 99 17.31 8.51 3.17
C ASP A 99 18.55 7.62 3.45
N ARG A 100 18.78 6.69 2.57
CA ARG A 100 19.94 5.79 2.62
C ARG A 100 20.72 5.78 1.31
N ALA A 101 20.69 6.90 0.58
CA ALA A 101 21.38 7.04 -0.70
C ALA A 101 22.90 6.82 -0.56
N GLY A 102 23.51 7.32 0.53
CA GLY A 102 24.91 7.08 0.83
C GLY A 102 25.24 5.60 1.06
N GLU A 103 24.34 4.83 1.65
CA GLU A 103 24.51 3.38 1.83
C GLU A 103 24.40 2.64 0.48
N PHE A 104 23.54 3.10 -0.41
CA PHE A 104 23.43 2.55 -1.76
C PHE A 104 24.75 2.70 -2.53
N ILE A 105 25.40 3.87 -2.46
CA ILE A 105 26.73 4.10 -3.05
C ILE A 105 27.75 3.14 -2.45
N GLN A 106 27.78 2.98 -1.12
CA GLN A 106 28.69 2.05 -0.44
C GLN A 106 28.49 0.60 -0.91
N ARG A 107 27.25 0.17 -1.13
CA ARG A 107 26.94 -1.17 -1.67
C ARG A 107 27.46 -1.35 -3.09
N ILE A 108 27.32 -0.34 -3.95
CA ILE A 108 27.91 -0.37 -5.31
C ILE A 108 29.45 -0.49 -5.23
N GLN A 109 30.08 0.13 -4.24
CA GLN A 109 31.52 0.03 -3.98
C GLN A 109 31.96 -1.30 -3.35
N GLY A 110 31.03 -2.25 -3.14
CA GLY A 110 31.30 -3.57 -2.60
C GLY A 110 31.28 -3.69 -1.08
N ILE A 111 30.91 -2.61 -0.36
CA ILE A 111 30.76 -2.68 1.09
C ILE A 111 29.55 -3.55 1.43
N THR A 112 29.74 -4.53 2.30
CA THR A 112 28.68 -5.47 2.67
C THR A 112 27.63 -4.81 3.56
N TYR A 113 26.39 -5.33 3.52
CA TYR A 113 25.32 -4.88 4.41
C TYR A 113 25.72 -4.97 5.90
N TRP A 114 26.47 -5.99 6.29
CA TRP A 114 26.94 -6.17 7.67
C TRP A 114 27.94 -5.08 8.10
N GLU A 115 28.81 -4.63 7.20
CA GLU A 115 29.73 -3.53 7.49
C GLU A 115 29.00 -2.21 7.64
N ILE A 116 27.98 -1.95 6.82
CA ILE A 116 27.10 -0.78 6.93
C ILE A 116 26.39 -0.81 8.29
N LEU A 117 25.81 -1.94 8.68
CA LEU A 117 25.15 -2.08 9.99
C LEU A 117 26.09 -1.85 11.17
N LYS A 118 27.32 -2.41 11.13
CA LYS A 118 28.33 -2.20 12.18
C LYS A 118 28.70 -0.73 12.33
N LYS A 119 28.65 0.06 11.28
CA LYS A 119 28.90 1.51 11.29
C LYS A 119 27.68 2.34 11.70
N GLY A 120 26.58 1.71 12.12
CA GLY A 120 25.34 2.39 12.55
C GLY A 120 24.40 2.80 11.42
N GLY A 121 24.60 2.25 10.22
CA GLY A 121 23.69 2.39 9.09
C GLY A 121 22.52 1.39 9.14
N GLY A 122 21.88 1.19 8.01
CA GLY A 122 20.73 0.28 7.87
C GLY A 122 19.48 0.80 8.57
N ILE A 123 18.70 -0.13 9.09
CA ILE A 123 17.41 0.17 9.75
C ILE A 123 17.57 1.17 10.92
N LEU A 124 18.66 1.09 11.68
CA LEU A 124 18.89 1.96 12.84
C LEU A 124 19.09 3.42 12.43
N SER A 125 19.69 3.68 11.26
CA SER A 125 19.79 5.03 10.69
C SER A 125 18.40 5.59 10.39
N THR A 126 17.55 4.82 9.75
CA THR A 126 16.16 5.21 9.48
C THR A 126 15.38 5.46 10.76
N VAL A 127 15.51 4.59 11.77
CA VAL A 127 14.89 4.77 13.09
C VAL A 127 15.31 6.09 13.71
N LYS A 128 16.62 6.37 13.75
CA LYS A 128 17.16 7.62 14.31
C LYS A 128 16.58 8.86 13.62
N ASN A 129 16.48 8.85 12.28
CA ASN A 129 15.96 9.96 11.51
C ASN A 129 14.44 10.11 11.67
N THR A 130 13.69 9.01 11.65
CA THR A 130 12.23 9.01 11.85
C THR A 130 11.84 9.52 13.23
N ARG A 131 12.57 9.14 14.28
CA ARG A 131 12.34 9.62 15.66
C ARG A 131 12.52 11.14 15.78
N LYS A 132 13.43 11.75 15.01
CA LYS A 132 13.70 13.19 15.05
C LYS A 132 12.62 14.04 14.41
N LEU A 133 11.94 13.53 13.38
CA LEU A 133 10.96 14.29 12.65
C LEU A 133 9.69 14.52 13.46
N LYS A 134 9.09 15.69 13.28
CA LYS A 134 7.76 16.02 13.77
C LYS A 134 6.71 15.29 12.96
N LEU A 135 5.51 15.13 13.50
CA LEU A 135 4.37 14.50 12.81
C LEU A 135 4.10 15.17 11.46
N SER A 136 4.07 16.50 11.40
CA SER A 136 3.81 17.25 10.16
C SER A 136 4.88 17.03 9.08
N GLU A 137 6.14 16.86 9.48
CA GLU A 137 7.25 16.59 8.56
C GLU A 137 7.15 15.17 7.97
N LEU A 138 6.81 14.19 8.83
CA LEU A 138 6.53 12.81 8.37
C LEU A 138 5.38 12.78 7.36
N ILE A 139 4.25 13.46 7.66
CA ILE A 139 3.10 13.52 6.75
C ILE A 139 3.51 14.13 5.41
N LYS A 140 4.20 15.28 5.43
CA LYS A 140 4.63 15.97 4.20
C LYS A 140 5.53 15.10 3.33
N THR A 141 6.58 14.50 3.92
CA THR A 141 7.52 13.67 3.17
C THR A 141 6.86 12.40 2.64
N SER A 142 6.03 11.76 3.46
CA SER A 142 5.37 10.52 3.07
C SER A 142 4.28 10.73 2.02
N SER A 143 3.61 11.90 2.00
CA SER A 143 2.69 12.26 0.91
C SER A 143 3.40 12.25 -0.45
N MET A 144 4.63 12.75 -0.52
CA MET A 144 5.42 12.73 -1.77
C MET A 144 5.77 11.29 -2.20
N HIS A 145 6.03 10.38 -1.25
CA HIS A 145 6.23 8.96 -1.57
C HIS A 145 4.95 8.34 -2.16
N LEU A 146 3.80 8.64 -1.55
CA LEU A 146 2.50 8.14 -2.02
C LEU A 146 2.13 8.73 -3.38
N ASP A 147 2.39 10.03 -3.63
CA ASP A 147 2.22 10.64 -4.95
C ASP A 147 3.03 9.88 -6.02
N SER A 148 4.29 9.56 -5.71
CA SER A 148 5.14 8.78 -6.62
C SER A 148 4.58 7.37 -6.85
N MET A 149 4.10 6.68 -5.81
CA MET A 149 3.49 5.36 -5.94
C MET A 149 2.23 5.41 -6.81
N LEU A 150 1.36 6.41 -6.61
CA LEU A 150 0.15 6.61 -7.39
C LEU A 150 0.47 6.87 -8.87
N LEU A 151 1.46 7.70 -9.16
CA LEU A 151 1.94 7.96 -10.54
C LEU A 151 2.47 6.70 -11.23
N HIS A 152 2.94 5.72 -10.47
CA HIS A 152 3.39 4.41 -10.99
C HIS A 152 2.30 3.33 -10.95
N GLY A 153 1.05 3.72 -10.65
CA GLY A 153 -0.13 2.84 -10.74
C GLY A 153 -0.53 2.11 -9.46
N THR A 154 0.12 2.36 -8.32
CA THR A 154 -0.31 1.83 -7.03
C THR A 154 -1.51 2.62 -6.52
N THR A 155 -2.65 1.96 -6.36
CA THR A 155 -3.89 2.59 -5.86
C THR A 155 -4.25 2.15 -4.45
N THR A 156 -3.67 1.04 -3.98
CA THR A 156 -3.83 0.53 -2.61
C THR A 156 -2.46 0.17 -2.05
N VAL A 157 -2.18 0.58 -0.82
CA VAL A 157 -0.88 0.35 -0.18
C VAL A 157 -1.03 -0.06 1.28
N GLU A 158 -0.35 -1.13 1.68
CA GLU A 158 -0.12 -1.41 3.09
C GLU A 158 1.08 -0.60 3.58
N ILE A 159 0.88 0.19 4.62
CA ILE A 159 1.96 0.94 5.27
C ILE A 159 2.19 0.39 6.68
N LYS A 160 3.34 -0.23 6.86
CA LYS A 160 3.80 -0.74 8.15
C LYS A 160 4.52 0.36 8.93
N SER A 161 4.28 0.45 10.24
CA SER A 161 5.16 1.16 11.16
C SER A 161 6.48 0.41 11.36
N GLY A 162 7.20 0.60 12.45
CA GLY A 162 8.40 -0.19 12.75
C GLY A 162 9.72 0.56 12.60
N TYR A 163 9.66 1.88 12.40
CA TYR A 163 10.82 2.77 12.51
C TYR A 163 10.75 3.69 13.72
N GLY A 164 9.75 3.50 14.59
CA GLY A 164 9.69 4.15 15.89
C GLY A 164 10.44 3.38 16.96
N LEU A 165 10.19 2.08 17.05
CA LEU A 165 10.76 1.11 17.99
C LEU A 165 10.66 1.57 19.45
N ASN A 166 9.68 2.39 19.77
CA ASN A 166 9.20 2.75 21.09
C ASN A 166 7.76 3.26 20.97
N LYS A 167 7.03 3.26 22.06
CA LYS A 167 5.61 3.63 22.10
C LYS A 167 5.32 4.99 21.46
N LYS A 168 6.07 6.03 21.85
CA LYS A 168 5.85 7.40 21.38
C LYS A 168 5.98 7.52 19.87
N ASP A 169 7.04 6.95 19.32
CA ASP A 169 7.38 7.12 17.91
C ASP A 169 6.61 6.16 17.00
N GLU A 170 6.26 4.95 17.48
CA GLU A 170 5.33 4.05 16.76
C GLU A 170 3.95 4.69 16.64
N LEU A 171 3.39 5.25 17.73
CA LEU A 171 2.13 5.99 17.68
C LEU A 171 2.23 7.23 16.77
N LYS A 172 3.36 7.93 16.73
CA LYS A 172 3.58 9.06 15.82
C LYS A 172 3.50 8.62 14.35
N ILE A 173 4.13 7.48 14.00
CA ILE A 173 4.07 6.92 12.64
C ILE A 173 2.64 6.53 12.30
N LEU A 174 1.96 5.78 13.15
CA LEU A 174 0.58 5.36 12.92
C LEU A 174 -0.38 6.56 12.78
N LYS A 175 -0.19 7.61 13.57
CA LYS A 175 -0.95 8.86 13.42
C LYS A 175 -0.64 9.56 12.09
N ALA A 176 0.61 9.53 11.61
CA ALA A 176 0.95 10.04 10.29
C ALA A 176 0.22 9.25 9.19
N ILE A 177 0.20 7.92 9.28
CA ILE A 177 -0.53 7.03 8.36
C ILE A 177 -2.03 7.37 8.35
N GLN A 178 -2.65 7.56 9.52
CA GLN A 178 -4.08 7.93 9.59
C GLN A 178 -4.36 9.30 8.95
N ASN A 179 -3.50 10.28 9.14
CA ASN A 179 -3.64 11.57 8.48
C ASN A 179 -3.53 11.43 6.95
N LEU A 180 -2.54 10.68 6.47
CA LEU A 180 -2.37 10.41 5.04
C LEU A 180 -3.59 9.71 4.44
N LYS A 181 -4.20 8.76 5.15
CA LYS A 181 -5.43 8.09 4.73
C LYS A 181 -6.60 9.06 4.50
N ILE A 182 -6.63 10.18 5.21
CA ILE A 182 -7.68 11.20 5.06
C ILE A 182 -7.39 12.13 3.89
N ILE A 183 -6.13 12.50 3.67
CA ILE A 183 -5.76 13.56 2.73
C ILE A 183 -5.28 13.07 1.38
N HIS A 184 -4.95 11.77 1.23
CA HIS A 184 -4.39 11.22 0.00
C HIS A 184 -5.41 10.36 -0.75
N HIS A 185 -5.29 10.30 -2.09
CA HIS A 185 -6.21 9.54 -2.95
C HIS A 185 -5.92 8.04 -3.01
N ILE A 186 -4.74 7.60 -2.56
CA ILE A 186 -4.40 6.18 -2.49
C ILE A 186 -5.10 5.53 -1.29
N GLU A 187 -5.63 4.32 -1.47
CA GLU A 187 -6.19 3.56 -0.34
C GLU A 187 -5.05 3.06 0.56
N ILE A 188 -5.11 3.38 1.85
CA ILE A 188 -4.04 3.05 2.79
C ILE A 188 -4.53 2.08 3.84
N ILE A 189 -3.81 0.97 3.99
CA ILE A 189 -4.04 -0.05 5.02
C ILE A 189 -2.91 0.04 6.06
N PRO A 190 -3.18 0.54 7.28
CA PRO A 190 -2.16 0.69 8.31
C PRO A 190 -1.88 -0.62 9.02
N THR A 191 -0.60 -0.95 9.18
CA THR A 191 -0.13 -2.13 9.93
C THR A 191 0.85 -1.71 11.03
N PHE A 192 0.61 -2.16 12.25
CA PHE A 192 1.57 -2.00 13.34
C PHE A 192 2.67 -3.06 13.25
N LEU A 193 3.93 -2.62 13.16
CA LEU A 193 5.12 -3.48 13.15
C LEU A 193 6.13 -3.02 14.20
N GLY A 194 5.73 -2.87 15.46
CA GLY A 194 6.64 -2.58 16.56
C GLY A 194 7.73 -3.65 16.73
N ALA A 195 7.43 -4.89 16.35
CA ALA A 195 8.37 -6.01 16.31
C ALA A 195 9.16 -6.08 14.99
N HIS A 196 9.66 -4.96 14.47
CA HIS A 196 10.46 -4.91 13.24
C HIS A 196 11.94 -5.25 13.50
N THR A 197 12.52 -4.72 14.56
CA THR A 197 13.87 -5.07 15.07
C THR A 197 13.98 -4.65 16.51
N VAL A 198 14.98 -5.18 17.21
CA VAL A 198 15.27 -4.78 18.58
C VAL A 198 16.07 -3.47 18.56
N PRO A 199 15.59 -2.37 19.16
CA PRO A 199 16.31 -1.10 19.20
C PRO A 199 17.56 -1.19 20.08
N LEU A 200 18.50 -0.27 19.86
CA LEU A 200 19.80 -0.27 20.55
C LEU A 200 19.68 -0.28 22.08
N GLU A 201 18.68 0.41 22.61
CA GLU A 201 18.42 0.51 24.06
C GLU A 201 18.08 -0.84 24.70
N TYR A 202 17.58 -1.79 23.90
CA TYR A 202 17.19 -3.14 24.35
C TYR A 202 18.05 -4.26 23.76
N LYS A 203 19.16 -3.93 23.09
CA LYS A 203 20.03 -4.93 22.44
C LYS A 203 20.53 -6.03 23.38
N LYS A 204 20.72 -5.70 24.67
CA LYS A 204 21.15 -6.65 25.73
C LYS A 204 19.98 -7.40 26.37
N ASN A 205 18.75 -7.00 26.13
CA ASN A 205 17.54 -7.62 26.70
C ASN A 205 16.38 -7.57 25.68
N PRO A 206 16.45 -8.35 24.59
CA PRO A 206 15.41 -8.38 23.56
C PRO A 206 14.02 -8.79 24.10
N GLU A 207 13.98 -9.67 25.10
CA GLU A 207 12.75 -10.13 25.73
C GLU A 207 11.99 -8.96 26.39
N ALA A 208 12.68 -8.03 27.02
CA ALA A 208 12.05 -6.85 27.59
C ALA A 208 11.43 -5.97 26.49
N TYR A 209 12.05 -5.89 25.31
CA TYR A 209 11.48 -5.15 24.19
C TYR A 209 10.25 -5.87 23.61
N ALA A 210 10.28 -7.19 23.44
CA ALA A 210 9.12 -7.96 23.00
C ALA A 210 7.91 -7.71 23.91
N LYS A 211 8.12 -7.68 25.24
CA LYS A 211 7.06 -7.31 26.18
C LYS A 211 6.53 -5.89 25.96
N ILE A 212 7.41 -4.91 25.73
CA ILE A 212 7.00 -3.53 25.41
C ILE A 212 6.14 -3.50 24.14
N VAL A 213 6.49 -4.25 23.11
CA VAL A 213 5.67 -4.35 21.89
C VAL A 213 4.26 -4.88 22.20
N CYS A 214 4.17 -5.93 23.00
CA CYS A 214 2.86 -6.44 23.46
C CYS A 214 2.07 -5.39 24.27
N ASP A 215 2.75 -4.67 25.17
CA ASP A 215 2.12 -3.63 26.00
C ASP A 215 1.61 -2.43 25.17
N MET A 216 2.18 -2.18 23.97
CA MET A 216 1.70 -1.14 23.05
C MET A 216 0.36 -1.51 22.36
N LEU A 217 0.01 -2.80 22.22
CA LEU A 217 -1.10 -3.27 21.38
C LEU A 217 -2.43 -2.58 21.70
N SER A 218 -2.75 -2.39 22.98
CA SER A 218 -3.99 -1.72 23.39
C SER A 218 -4.11 -0.28 22.87
N GLU A 219 -2.98 0.43 22.78
CA GLU A 219 -2.94 1.83 22.38
C GLU A 219 -2.81 2.00 20.86
N VAL A 220 -2.15 1.07 20.16
CA VAL A 220 -2.00 1.14 18.69
C VAL A 220 -3.20 0.57 17.96
N LYS A 221 -3.99 -0.31 18.58
CA LYS A 221 -5.19 -0.92 17.99
C LYS A 221 -6.14 0.07 17.29
N PRO A 222 -6.42 1.28 17.82
CA PRO A 222 -7.30 2.22 17.12
C PRO A 222 -6.71 2.80 15.83
N TYR A 223 -5.40 2.64 15.59
CA TYR A 223 -4.66 3.24 14.48
C TYR A 223 -4.17 2.24 13.45
N ALA A 224 -4.33 0.93 13.69
CA ALA A 224 -3.83 -0.12 12.81
C ALA A 224 -4.92 -1.16 12.51
N THR A 225 -4.96 -1.61 11.25
CA THR A 225 -5.84 -2.69 10.80
C THR A 225 -5.22 -4.04 11.10
N PHE A 226 -3.90 -4.15 10.92
CA PHE A 226 -3.13 -5.37 11.11
C PHE A 226 -1.98 -5.15 12.10
N CYS A 227 -1.49 -6.26 12.64
CA CYS A 227 -0.26 -6.35 13.41
C CYS A 227 0.64 -7.39 12.76
N ASP A 228 1.93 -7.05 12.62
CA ASP A 228 2.93 -7.91 11.98
C ASP A 228 4.18 -8.05 12.86
N VAL A 229 4.98 -9.09 12.61
CA VAL A 229 6.22 -9.39 13.33
C VAL A 229 7.30 -9.82 12.34
N PHE A 230 8.46 -9.20 12.39
CA PHE A 230 9.62 -9.65 11.63
C PHE A 230 10.34 -10.79 12.37
N CYS A 231 9.89 -12.02 12.10
CA CYS A 231 10.41 -13.25 12.69
C CYS A 231 11.44 -13.89 11.74
N ASP A 232 12.67 -13.37 11.74
CA ASP A 232 13.76 -13.87 10.91
C ASP A 232 15.11 -13.51 11.55
N LYS A 233 16.21 -13.98 10.94
CA LYS A 233 17.58 -13.69 11.37
C LYS A 233 17.84 -12.18 11.39
N GLY A 234 18.12 -11.63 12.57
CA GLY A 234 18.32 -10.19 12.79
C GLY A 234 17.06 -9.44 13.26
N GLY A 235 15.91 -10.12 13.30
CA GLY A 235 14.67 -9.65 13.92
C GLY A 235 14.36 -10.40 15.22
N PHE A 236 13.17 -10.96 15.31
CA PHE A 236 12.69 -11.72 16.47
C PHE A 236 12.77 -13.24 16.21
N SER A 237 12.97 -14.01 17.26
CA SER A 237 12.89 -15.46 17.20
C SER A 237 11.44 -15.94 17.31
N PRO A 238 11.11 -17.18 16.87
CA PRO A 238 9.78 -17.75 17.04
C PRO A 238 9.33 -17.86 18.51
N LYS A 239 10.29 -17.91 19.46
CA LYS A 239 10.00 -17.95 20.88
C LYS A 239 9.55 -16.60 21.45
N GLN A 240 10.09 -15.52 20.92
CA GLN A 240 9.70 -14.15 21.29
C GLN A 240 8.35 -13.78 20.70
#